data_2c008f57fbca0cc7e15b8a179f4d890b
#
_entry.id   2c008f57fbca0cc7e15b8a179f4d890b
#
_cell.length_a   1.000
_cell.length_b   1.000
_cell.length_c   1.000
_cell.angle_alpha   90.00
_cell.angle_beta   90.00
_cell.angle_gamma   90.00
#
_symmetry.space_group_name_H-M   'P 1'
#
loop_
_entity.id
_entity.type
_entity.pdbx_description
1 polymer ?
#
loop_
_entity_poly.entity_id
_entity_poly.type
_entity_poly.pdbx_seq_one_letter_code
_entity_poly.pdbx_strand_id
1 'polypeptide(L)'
;MNVLAIGAHPDDIEYGCGGTLALYAQRGHDVYLFIASDGSLGGDPAVREREQAESTQVIGAQRVFWGGYRDTEVPYTRELIVRLESVIRDVRPSMIFVNYPDDTHQDHHNLAQATVSATRYVPNFLFFEVPSTQHFTPNCYTNIEKVLDRKLACLEAHRSQVAKTNIEDLTILELAVSCANFRGIQARVKYAEAFQSVRLLLDI
;
A
#
# COMPACT_ATOMS: atom_id res chain seq x y z
N MET A 1 -14.79 -2.30 -11.13
CA MET A 1 -14.48 -3.32 -10.10
C MET A 1 -14.00 -2.63 -8.84
N ASN A 2 -14.05 -3.32 -7.70
CA ASN A 2 -13.54 -2.79 -6.44
C ASN A 2 -12.12 -3.27 -6.20
N VAL A 3 -11.24 -2.36 -5.78
CA VAL A 3 -9.84 -2.61 -5.43
C VAL A 3 -9.64 -2.21 -3.99
N LEU A 4 -9.00 -3.06 -3.18
CA LEU A 4 -8.66 -2.79 -1.79
C LEU A 4 -7.14 -2.83 -1.60
N ALA A 5 -6.56 -1.74 -1.12
CA ALA A 5 -5.18 -1.72 -0.67
C ALA A 5 -5.11 -1.69 0.86
N ILE A 6 -4.22 -2.48 1.42
CA ILE A 6 -4.08 -2.72 2.86
C ILE A 6 -2.64 -2.35 3.25
N GLY A 7 -2.47 -1.35 4.12
CA GLY A 7 -1.19 -0.90 4.64
C GLY A 7 -1.14 -1.00 6.16
N ALA A 8 0.04 -1.21 6.71
CA ALA A 8 0.24 -1.21 8.16
C ALA A 8 0.16 0.22 8.72
N HIS A 9 0.78 1.17 8.04
CA HIS A 9 0.86 2.57 8.45
C HIS A 9 0.34 3.51 7.37
N PRO A 10 -0.07 4.74 7.74
CA PRO A 10 -0.29 5.81 6.75
C PRO A 10 1.01 6.07 5.97
N ASP A 11 0.98 6.04 4.66
CA ASP A 11 2.06 6.16 3.65
C ASP A 11 2.55 4.86 2.99
N ASP A 12 2.42 3.69 3.60
CA ASP A 12 2.81 2.40 3.01
C ASP A 12 2.18 2.16 1.64
N ILE A 13 0.87 2.37 1.54
CA ILE A 13 0.07 2.14 0.33
C ILE A 13 0.53 3.08 -0.78
N GLU A 14 0.75 4.34 -0.45
CA GLU A 14 1.20 5.37 -1.37
C GLU A 14 2.57 5.03 -1.95
N TYR A 15 3.47 4.56 -1.09
CA TYR A 15 4.79 4.11 -1.52
C TYR A 15 4.71 2.86 -2.38
N GLY A 16 4.01 1.82 -1.91
CA GLY A 16 3.99 0.51 -2.55
C GLY A 16 3.16 0.42 -3.83
N CYS A 17 1.98 1.06 -3.85
CA CYS A 17 1.03 0.90 -4.96
C CYS A 17 0.22 2.16 -5.32
N GLY A 18 0.58 3.35 -4.82
CA GLY A 18 -0.17 4.59 -5.04
C GLY A 18 -0.41 4.94 -6.49
N GLY A 19 0.58 4.73 -7.36
CA GLY A 19 0.45 4.94 -8.81
C GLY A 19 -0.52 3.94 -9.46
N THR A 20 -0.45 2.67 -9.08
CA THR A 20 -1.37 1.63 -9.54
C THR A 20 -2.81 1.95 -9.13
N LEU A 21 -3.02 2.38 -7.89
CA LEU A 21 -4.35 2.76 -7.39
C LEU A 21 -4.90 3.99 -8.12
N ALA A 22 -4.05 4.98 -8.39
CA ALA A 22 -4.43 6.16 -9.17
C ALA A 22 -4.86 5.78 -10.60
N LEU A 23 -4.20 4.79 -11.23
CA LEU A 23 -4.62 4.27 -12.54
C LEU A 23 -5.98 3.56 -12.46
N TYR A 24 -6.23 2.77 -11.41
CA TYR A 24 -7.53 2.14 -11.22
C TYR A 24 -8.64 3.20 -11.07
N ALA A 25 -8.43 4.21 -10.22
CA ALA A 25 -9.38 5.30 -10.02
C ALA A 25 -9.64 6.08 -11.33
N GLN A 26 -8.60 6.40 -12.11
CA GLN A 26 -8.73 7.07 -13.42
C GLN A 26 -9.53 6.25 -14.44
N ARG A 27 -9.53 4.92 -14.33
CA ARG A 27 -10.30 4.01 -15.18
C ARG A 27 -11.73 3.78 -14.67
N GLY A 28 -12.17 4.51 -13.64
CA GLY A 28 -13.52 4.41 -13.08
C GLY A 28 -13.73 3.19 -12.19
N HIS A 29 -12.66 2.65 -11.61
CA HIS A 29 -12.77 1.59 -10.60
C HIS A 29 -12.84 2.21 -9.20
N ASP A 30 -13.56 1.57 -8.29
CA ASP A 30 -13.69 2.00 -6.91
C ASP A 30 -12.50 1.50 -6.10
N VAL A 31 -11.71 2.42 -5.57
CA VAL A 31 -10.52 2.15 -4.75
C VAL A 31 -10.84 2.38 -3.29
N TYR A 32 -10.46 1.44 -2.44
CA TYR A 32 -10.62 1.48 -1.00
C TYR A 32 -9.28 1.22 -0.32
N LEU A 33 -9.07 1.87 0.83
CA LEU A 33 -7.84 1.72 1.62
C LEU A 33 -8.19 1.16 3.00
N PHE A 34 -7.32 0.32 3.53
CA PHE A 34 -7.33 -0.10 4.94
C PHE A 34 -5.97 0.18 5.53
N ILE A 35 -5.94 0.95 6.61
CA ILE A 35 -4.73 1.27 7.38
C ILE A 35 -4.85 0.62 8.75
N ALA A 36 -3.89 -0.26 9.10
CA ALA A 36 -3.99 -1.06 10.32
C ALA A 36 -3.74 -0.23 11.58
N SER A 37 -2.71 0.62 11.59
CA SER A 37 -2.27 1.39 12.75
C SER A 37 -2.40 2.90 12.55
N ASP A 38 -2.25 3.62 13.66
CA ASP A 38 -2.29 5.08 13.71
C ASP A 38 -0.96 5.75 13.30
N GLY A 39 0.12 4.97 13.12
CA GLY A 39 1.46 5.48 12.81
C GLY A 39 2.06 6.39 13.90
N SER A 40 1.67 6.19 15.17
CA SER A 40 1.98 7.11 16.29
C SER A 40 3.45 7.21 16.65
N LEU A 41 4.28 6.22 16.32
CA LEU A 41 5.73 6.32 16.50
C LEU A 41 6.40 7.17 15.40
N GLY A 42 5.74 7.33 14.26
CA GLY A 42 6.16 8.26 13.20
C GLY A 42 5.75 9.71 13.44
N GLY A 43 4.82 10.01 14.37
CA GLY A 43 4.35 11.37 14.64
C GLY A 43 2.99 11.41 15.32
N ASP A 44 2.40 12.61 15.40
CA ASP A 44 1.06 12.82 15.98
C ASP A 44 0.01 12.08 15.14
N PRO A 45 -0.77 11.14 15.73
CA PRO A 45 -1.79 10.37 15.02
C PRO A 45 -2.84 11.25 14.29
N ALA A 46 -3.24 12.37 14.89
CA ALA A 46 -4.20 13.28 14.29
C ALA A 46 -3.63 14.01 13.06
N VAL A 47 -2.32 14.23 13.03
CA VAL A 47 -1.63 14.75 11.83
C VAL A 47 -1.60 13.66 10.76
N ARG A 48 -1.18 12.44 11.12
CA ARG A 48 -1.10 11.29 10.21
C ARG A 48 -2.46 10.96 9.57
N GLU A 49 -3.54 11.01 10.35
CA GLU A 49 -4.91 10.79 9.84
C GLU A 49 -5.34 11.84 8.82
N ARG A 50 -5.04 13.13 9.08
CA ARG A 50 -5.34 14.21 8.12
C ARG A 50 -4.52 14.08 6.84
N GLU A 51 -3.23 13.78 6.95
CA GLU A 51 -2.35 13.55 5.81
C GLU A 51 -2.83 12.36 4.96
N GLN A 52 -3.27 11.26 5.62
CA GLN A 52 -3.87 10.11 4.93
C GLN A 52 -5.17 10.50 4.20
N ALA A 53 -6.00 11.35 4.80
CA ALA A 53 -7.23 11.82 4.14
C ALA A 53 -6.92 12.66 2.89
N GLU A 54 -5.91 13.52 2.94
CA GLU A 54 -5.45 14.31 1.79
C GLU A 54 -4.90 13.38 0.69
N SER A 55 -4.03 12.43 1.04
CA SER A 55 -3.48 11.43 0.12
C SER A 55 -4.59 10.59 -0.55
N THR A 56 -5.58 10.17 0.23
CA THR A 56 -6.75 9.43 -0.27
C THR A 56 -7.49 10.19 -1.39
N GLN A 57 -7.65 11.51 -1.24
CA GLN A 57 -8.25 12.35 -2.29
C GLN A 57 -7.36 12.42 -3.54
N VAL A 58 -6.04 12.53 -3.36
CA VAL A 58 -5.08 12.54 -4.49
C VAL A 58 -5.11 11.22 -5.25
N ILE A 59 -5.16 10.08 -4.57
CA ILE A 59 -5.34 8.76 -5.20
C ILE A 59 -6.67 8.70 -5.96
N GLY A 60 -7.71 9.32 -5.43
CA GLY A 60 -9.09 9.19 -5.90
C GLY A 60 -9.78 7.98 -5.29
N ALA A 61 -9.38 7.57 -4.08
CA ALA A 61 -10.01 6.49 -3.36
C ALA A 61 -11.31 6.94 -2.69
N GLN A 62 -12.26 6.00 -2.55
CA GLN A 62 -13.61 6.25 -2.03
C GLN A 62 -13.65 6.36 -0.51
N ARG A 63 -12.83 5.58 0.18
CA ARG A 63 -12.88 5.46 1.64
C ARG A 63 -11.60 4.85 2.21
N VAL A 64 -11.23 5.31 3.42
CA VAL A 64 -10.25 4.66 4.30
C VAL A 64 -10.99 3.91 5.41
N PHE A 65 -10.60 2.67 5.66
CA PHE A 65 -10.97 1.88 6.84
C PHE A 65 -9.78 1.86 7.78
N TRP A 66 -10.01 2.11 9.07
CA TRP A 66 -8.96 2.11 10.09
C TRP A 66 -8.99 0.81 10.91
N GLY A 67 -7.82 0.21 11.08
CA GLY A 67 -7.63 -0.97 11.92
C GLY A 67 -7.77 -0.67 13.41
N GLY A 68 -7.38 0.54 13.83
CA GLY A 68 -7.48 1.01 15.22
C GLY A 68 -6.40 0.45 16.13
N TYR A 69 -5.32 -0.08 15.57
CA TYR A 69 -4.14 -0.50 16.34
C TYR A 69 -3.18 0.68 16.52
N ARG A 70 -2.38 0.63 17.58
CA ARG A 70 -1.26 1.53 17.75
C ARG A 70 -0.10 1.06 16.88
N ASP A 71 0.75 2.00 16.49
CA ASP A 71 1.98 1.72 15.78
C ASP A 71 2.87 0.75 16.58
N THR A 72 3.45 -0.25 15.90
CA THR A 72 4.20 -1.41 16.44
C THR A 72 3.37 -2.45 17.22
N GLU A 73 2.05 -2.27 17.32
CA GLU A 73 1.17 -3.18 18.06
C GLU A 73 0.17 -3.92 17.16
N VAL A 74 0.36 -3.94 15.85
CA VAL A 74 -0.50 -4.72 14.93
C VAL A 74 -0.23 -6.22 15.15
N PRO A 75 -1.21 -6.99 15.68
CA PRO A 75 -0.99 -8.38 16.03
C PRO A 75 -1.35 -9.34 14.89
N TYR A 76 -0.71 -10.51 14.84
CA TYR A 76 -1.24 -11.61 14.06
C TYR A 76 -2.24 -12.42 14.90
N THR A 77 -3.50 -11.99 14.88
CA THR A 77 -4.58 -12.61 15.69
C THR A 77 -5.84 -12.87 14.88
N ARG A 78 -6.71 -13.72 15.43
CA ARG A 78 -8.04 -13.96 14.88
C ARG A 78 -8.87 -12.67 14.77
N GLU A 79 -8.71 -11.75 15.71
CA GLU A 79 -9.43 -10.48 15.71
C GLU A 79 -9.10 -9.64 14.47
N LEU A 80 -7.81 -9.46 14.15
CA LEU A 80 -7.39 -8.77 12.93
C LEU A 80 -7.90 -9.47 11.67
N ILE A 81 -7.80 -10.81 11.61
CA ILE A 81 -8.31 -11.58 10.47
C ILE A 81 -9.83 -11.33 10.27
N VAL A 82 -10.63 -11.41 11.34
CA VAL A 82 -12.09 -11.16 11.27
C VAL A 82 -12.39 -9.72 10.85
N ARG A 83 -11.61 -8.74 11.32
CA ARG A 83 -11.74 -7.33 10.92
C ARG A 83 -11.48 -7.15 9.43
N LEU A 84 -10.40 -7.74 8.90
CA LEU A 84 -10.10 -7.74 7.47
C LEU A 84 -11.19 -8.45 6.66
N GLU A 85 -11.67 -9.61 7.10
CA GLU A 85 -12.78 -10.32 6.47
C GLU A 85 -14.07 -9.48 6.45
N SER A 86 -14.31 -8.65 7.48
CA SER A 86 -15.46 -7.73 7.48
C SER A 86 -15.34 -6.67 6.40
N VAL A 87 -14.16 -6.02 6.30
CA VAL A 87 -13.91 -5.03 5.23
C VAL A 87 -13.99 -5.66 3.84
N ILE A 88 -13.45 -6.88 3.68
CA ILE A 88 -13.54 -7.63 2.41
C ILE A 88 -15.01 -7.92 2.04
N ARG A 89 -15.85 -8.28 3.00
CA ARG A 89 -17.30 -8.49 2.76
C ARG A 89 -18.02 -7.19 2.36
N ASP A 90 -17.66 -6.08 2.98
CA ASP A 90 -18.27 -4.78 2.71
C ASP A 90 -17.85 -4.26 1.32
N VAL A 91 -16.56 -4.31 1.02
CA VAL A 91 -15.99 -3.82 -0.24
C VAL A 91 -16.20 -4.78 -1.39
N ARG A 92 -16.19 -6.09 -1.15
CA ARG A 92 -16.20 -7.16 -2.18
C ARG A 92 -15.14 -6.93 -3.28
N PRO A 93 -13.86 -6.83 -2.90
CA PRO A 93 -12.81 -6.48 -3.84
C PRO A 93 -12.53 -7.64 -4.81
N SER A 94 -12.28 -7.30 -6.07
CA SER A 94 -11.75 -8.23 -7.08
C SER A 94 -10.22 -8.28 -7.07
N MET A 95 -9.57 -7.28 -6.47
CA MET A 95 -8.12 -7.14 -6.38
C MET A 95 -7.74 -6.63 -4.99
N ILE A 96 -6.75 -7.26 -4.37
CA ILE A 96 -6.19 -6.81 -3.07
C ILE A 96 -4.68 -6.63 -3.20
N PHE A 97 -4.18 -5.55 -2.59
CA PHE A 97 -2.76 -5.25 -2.40
C PHE A 97 -2.46 -5.15 -0.91
N VAL A 98 -1.29 -5.64 -0.46
CA VAL A 98 -0.83 -5.52 0.93
C VAL A 98 0.69 -5.49 1.01
N ASN A 99 1.25 -5.00 2.13
CA ASN A 99 2.68 -5.08 2.44
C ASN A 99 3.22 -6.51 2.24
N TYR A 100 4.47 -6.61 1.77
CA TYR A 100 5.15 -7.90 1.65
C TYR A 100 5.47 -8.49 3.03
N PRO A 101 5.36 -9.82 3.23
CA PRO A 101 5.53 -10.43 4.56
C PRO A 101 6.98 -10.52 5.05
N ASP A 102 7.98 -10.51 4.17
CA ASP A 102 9.39 -10.49 4.58
C ASP A 102 9.86 -9.02 4.68
N ASP A 103 9.74 -8.48 5.88
CA ASP A 103 9.97 -7.08 6.18
C ASP A 103 10.64 -6.94 7.55
N THR A 104 11.41 -5.86 7.76
CA THR A 104 12.03 -5.58 9.05
C THR A 104 11.04 -5.03 10.07
N HIS A 105 9.88 -4.54 9.63
CA HIS A 105 8.84 -4.01 10.50
C HIS A 105 7.81 -5.09 10.86
N GLN A 106 7.66 -5.37 12.17
CA GLN A 106 6.75 -6.41 12.66
C GLN A 106 5.30 -6.22 12.23
N ASP A 107 4.83 -4.96 12.12
CA ASP A 107 3.44 -4.67 11.72
C ASP A 107 3.18 -5.07 10.27
N HIS A 108 4.16 -4.84 9.35
CA HIS A 108 4.07 -5.28 7.96
C HIS A 108 3.98 -6.80 7.88
N HIS A 109 4.87 -7.49 8.60
CA HIS A 109 4.88 -8.95 8.69
C HIS A 109 3.55 -9.51 9.20
N ASN A 110 3.07 -9.02 10.36
CA ASN A 110 1.86 -9.50 11.00
C ASN A 110 0.60 -9.22 10.15
N LEU A 111 0.50 -8.00 9.58
CA LEU A 111 -0.61 -7.62 8.71
C LEU A 111 -0.65 -8.47 7.44
N ALA A 112 0.51 -8.70 6.81
CA ALA A 112 0.60 -9.55 5.63
C ALA A 112 0.09 -10.97 5.92
N GLN A 113 0.52 -11.60 7.03
CA GLN A 113 0.09 -12.93 7.45
C GLN A 113 -1.43 -12.99 7.73
N ALA A 114 -1.96 -11.99 8.43
CA ALA A 114 -3.39 -11.88 8.68
C ALA A 114 -4.20 -11.73 7.38
N THR A 115 -3.68 -10.92 6.44
CA THR A 115 -4.31 -10.68 5.15
C THR A 115 -4.30 -11.94 4.27
N VAL A 116 -3.22 -12.72 4.25
CA VAL A 116 -3.18 -14.04 3.57
C VAL A 116 -4.33 -14.92 4.04
N SER A 117 -4.56 -14.97 5.36
CA SER A 117 -5.65 -15.76 5.95
C SER A 117 -7.04 -15.23 5.58
N ALA A 118 -7.22 -13.90 5.61
CA ALA A 118 -8.49 -13.25 5.34
C ALA A 118 -8.90 -13.29 3.86
N THR A 119 -7.93 -13.38 2.93
CA THR A 119 -8.15 -13.27 1.48
C THR A 119 -8.28 -14.60 0.76
N ARG A 120 -8.40 -15.72 1.46
CA ARG A 120 -8.40 -17.08 0.87
C ARG A 120 -9.43 -17.30 -0.25
N TYR A 121 -10.47 -16.48 -0.33
CA TYR A 121 -11.53 -16.57 -1.36
C TYR A 121 -11.50 -15.39 -2.37
N VAL A 122 -10.50 -14.51 -2.30
CA VAL A 122 -10.36 -13.39 -3.24
C VAL A 122 -9.49 -13.84 -4.42
N PRO A 123 -9.93 -13.62 -5.68
CA PRO A 123 -9.24 -14.17 -6.85
C PRO A 123 -7.88 -13.54 -7.13
N ASN A 124 -7.71 -12.24 -6.85
CA ASN A 124 -6.47 -11.53 -7.14
C ASN A 124 -5.91 -10.91 -5.86
N PHE A 125 -4.70 -11.32 -5.50
CA PHE A 125 -4.02 -10.91 -4.29
C PHE A 125 -2.53 -10.76 -4.55
N LEU A 126 -2.00 -9.54 -4.31
CA LEU A 126 -0.62 -9.15 -4.58
C LEU A 126 0.01 -8.48 -3.36
N PHE A 127 1.29 -8.75 -3.17
CA PHE A 127 2.13 -8.01 -2.23
C PHE A 127 2.86 -6.86 -2.93
N PHE A 128 3.01 -5.74 -2.22
CA PHE A 128 3.87 -4.61 -2.61
C PHE A 128 5.06 -4.46 -1.66
N GLU A 129 6.12 -3.83 -2.15
CA GLU A 129 7.30 -3.50 -1.36
C GLU A 129 7.24 -2.08 -0.79
N VAL A 130 7.91 -1.89 0.34
CA VAL A 130 8.24 -0.59 0.96
C VAL A 130 9.73 -0.56 1.31
N PRO A 131 10.33 0.57 1.73
CA PRO A 131 11.78 0.65 1.95
C PRO A 131 12.37 -0.36 2.93
N SER A 132 11.59 -0.85 3.90
CA SER A 132 11.99 -1.86 4.90
C SER A 132 11.89 -3.30 4.44
N THR A 133 11.27 -3.54 3.28
CA THR A 133 11.03 -4.89 2.72
C THR A 133 12.33 -5.61 2.38
N GLN A 134 12.42 -6.90 2.70
CA GLN A 134 13.56 -7.76 2.45
C GLN A 134 13.24 -8.80 1.35
N HIS A 135 14.25 -9.27 0.63
CA HIS A 135 14.18 -10.39 -0.33
C HIS A 135 13.01 -10.35 -1.32
N PHE A 136 12.55 -9.15 -1.69
CA PHE A 136 11.40 -8.98 -2.58
C PHE A 136 11.72 -9.41 -4.01
N THR A 137 10.98 -10.39 -4.51
CA THR A 137 11.13 -10.93 -5.86
C THR A 137 9.84 -10.75 -6.65
N PRO A 138 9.64 -9.59 -7.30
CA PRO A 138 8.40 -9.30 -8.02
C PRO A 138 8.27 -10.13 -9.30
N ASN A 139 7.02 -10.44 -9.64
CA ASN A 139 6.64 -11.13 -10.88
C ASN A 139 5.51 -10.43 -11.65
N CYS A 140 4.97 -9.35 -11.10
CA CYS A 140 3.96 -8.50 -11.73
C CYS A 140 4.39 -7.03 -11.66
N TYR A 141 4.04 -6.25 -12.67
CA TYR A 141 4.43 -4.84 -12.75
C TYR A 141 3.29 -4.00 -13.32
N THR A 142 3.15 -2.79 -12.81
CA THR A 142 2.28 -1.77 -13.39
C THR A 142 3.12 -0.62 -13.93
N ASN A 143 2.97 -0.30 -15.22
CA ASN A 143 3.57 0.92 -15.78
C ASN A 143 2.87 2.15 -15.22
N ILE A 144 3.58 2.95 -14.42
CA ILE A 144 3.06 4.15 -13.76
C ILE A 144 3.59 5.46 -14.37
N GLU A 145 4.23 5.41 -15.55
CA GLU A 145 4.83 6.59 -16.17
C GLU A 145 3.86 7.78 -16.29
N LYS A 146 2.59 7.50 -16.62
CA LYS A 146 1.56 8.54 -16.80
C LYS A 146 1.00 9.10 -15.49
N VAL A 147 1.33 8.49 -14.36
CA VAL A 147 0.77 8.83 -13.03
C VAL A 147 1.87 8.96 -11.98
N LEU A 148 3.13 9.01 -12.37
CA LEU A 148 4.25 9.18 -11.42
C LEU A 148 4.06 10.45 -10.58
N ASP A 149 3.73 11.58 -11.20
CA ASP A 149 3.50 12.83 -10.49
C ASP A 149 2.36 12.69 -9.46
N ARG A 150 1.33 11.91 -9.77
CA ARG A 150 0.22 11.64 -8.85
C ARG A 150 0.66 10.76 -7.68
N LYS A 151 1.47 9.73 -7.94
CA LYS A 151 2.11 8.91 -6.89
C LYS A 151 2.94 9.78 -5.95
N LEU A 152 3.77 10.67 -6.50
CA LEU A 152 4.58 11.56 -5.68
C LEU A 152 3.72 12.54 -4.88
N ALA A 153 2.66 13.10 -5.47
CA ALA A 153 1.72 13.96 -4.76
C ALA A 153 0.99 13.23 -3.61
N CYS A 154 0.68 11.93 -3.76
CA CYS A 154 0.13 11.11 -2.66
C CYS A 154 1.12 11.00 -1.50
N LEU A 155 2.39 10.75 -1.77
CA LEU A 155 3.44 10.69 -0.75
C LEU A 155 3.71 12.06 -0.14
N GLU A 156 3.72 13.12 -0.94
CA GLU A 156 3.94 14.50 -0.48
C GLU A 156 2.81 14.97 0.45
N ALA A 157 1.59 14.43 0.34
CA ALA A 157 0.51 14.69 1.28
C ALA A 157 0.87 14.25 2.71
N HIS A 158 1.71 13.23 2.88
CA HIS A 158 2.29 12.79 4.16
C HIS A 158 3.48 13.66 4.59
N ARG A 159 3.27 14.98 4.66
CA ARG A 159 4.33 16.01 4.89
C ARG A 159 5.20 15.70 6.10
N SER A 160 4.59 15.18 7.17
CA SER A 160 5.30 14.82 8.40
C SER A 160 6.30 13.67 8.22
N GLN A 161 6.22 12.93 7.09
CA GLN A 161 7.04 11.75 6.82
C GLN A 161 8.05 11.96 5.68
N VAL A 162 7.87 12.99 4.84
CA VAL A 162 8.69 13.18 3.62
C VAL A 162 10.20 13.12 3.88
N ALA A 163 10.69 13.72 4.98
CA ALA A 163 12.11 13.76 5.32
C ALA A 163 12.52 12.70 6.36
N LYS A 164 11.62 11.77 6.76
CA LYS A 164 11.91 10.78 7.83
C LYS A 164 12.48 9.46 7.29
N THR A 165 13.43 9.53 6.39
CA THR A 165 14.10 8.33 5.86
C THR A 165 15.21 7.78 6.78
N ASN A 166 15.59 8.52 7.83
CA ASN A 166 16.77 8.28 8.66
C ASN A 166 18.10 8.32 7.88
N ILE A 167 18.10 8.90 6.70
CA ILE A 167 19.28 9.14 5.86
C ILE A 167 19.32 10.63 5.58
N GLU A 168 20.47 11.27 5.90
CA GLU A 168 20.67 12.71 5.67
C GLU A 168 20.47 13.06 4.18
N ASP A 169 19.78 14.17 3.95
CA ASP A 169 19.50 14.70 2.60
C ASP A 169 18.73 13.76 1.65
N LEU A 170 18.08 12.71 2.17
CA LEU A 170 17.25 11.79 1.37
C LEU A 170 15.78 11.88 1.77
N THR A 171 14.91 12.08 0.80
CA THR A 171 13.46 12.10 0.98
C THR A 171 12.79 10.79 0.52
N ILE A 172 11.60 10.49 1.05
CA ILE A 172 10.79 9.36 0.59
C ILE A 172 10.40 9.51 -0.90
N LEU A 173 10.30 10.75 -1.40
CA LEU A 173 9.98 11.02 -2.81
C LEU A 173 11.10 10.56 -3.72
N GLU A 174 12.37 10.86 -3.37
CA GLU A 174 13.54 10.40 -4.12
C GLU A 174 13.67 8.87 -4.09
N LEU A 175 13.40 8.25 -2.94
CA LEU A 175 13.33 6.79 -2.82
C LEU A 175 12.26 6.19 -3.73
N ALA A 176 11.05 6.78 -3.75
CA ALA A 176 9.96 6.30 -4.59
C ALA A 176 10.27 6.41 -6.09
N VAL A 177 10.89 7.51 -6.53
CA VAL A 177 11.35 7.67 -7.92
C VAL A 177 12.44 6.66 -8.27
N SER A 178 13.41 6.47 -7.38
CA SER A 178 14.53 5.52 -7.58
C SER A 178 14.02 4.09 -7.69
N CYS A 179 13.10 3.68 -6.78
CA CYS A 179 12.47 2.38 -6.81
C CYS A 179 11.64 2.18 -8.08
N ALA A 180 10.80 3.15 -8.45
CA ALA A 180 9.96 3.08 -9.65
C ALA A 180 10.81 2.98 -10.93
N ASN A 181 11.95 3.66 -10.99
CA ASN A 181 12.86 3.59 -12.13
C ASN A 181 13.57 2.23 -12.19
N PHE A 182 14.06 1.72 -11.04
CA PHE A 182 14.67 0.39 -10.97
C PHE A 182 13.68 -0.73 -11.37
N ARG A 183 12.45 -0.67 -10.89
CA ARG A 183 11.38 -1.62 -11.28
C ARG A 183 10.94 -1.43 -12.72
N GLY A 184 11.01 -0.19 -13.23
CA GLY A 184 10.77 0.13 -14.63
C GLY A 184 11.73 -0.61 -15.57
N ILE A 185 13.03 -0.65 -15.25
CA ILE A 185 14.01 -1.43 -16.04
C ILE A 185 13.64 -2.91 -16.11
N GLN A 186 13.22 -3.50 -14.99
CA GLN A 186 12.79 -4.90 -14.94
C GLN A 186 11.53 -5.15 -15.80
N ALA A 187 10.59 -4.21 -15.78
CA ALA A 187 9.34 -4.25 -16.55
C ALA A 187 9.47 -3.77 -18.02
N ARG A 188 10.66 -3.28 -18.45
CA ARG A 188 10.90 -2.72 -19.78
C ARG A 188 10.08 -1.45 -20.07
N VAL A 189 9.86 -0.62 -19.04
CA VAL A 189 9.24 0.72 -19.08
C VAL A 189 10.06 1.70 -18.27
N LYS A 190 9.75 2.99 -18.35
CA LYS A 190 10.53 4.02 -17.63
C LYS A 190 10.31 3.99 -16.12
N TYR A 191 9.06 3.83 -15.69
CA TYR A 191 8.67 3.77 -14.28
C TYR A 191 7.63 2.68 -14.07
N ALA A 192 7.84 1.82 -13.08
CA ALA A 192 6.89 0.80 -12.68
C ALA A 192 6.76 0.68 -11.17
N GLU A 193 5.59 0.29 -10.71
CA GLU A 193 5.42 -0.36 -9.42
C GLU A 193 5.47 -1.87 -9.62
N ALA A 194 6.04 -2.57 -8.65
CA ALA A 194 6.29 -4.00 -8.72
C ALA A 194 5.54 -4.76 -7.64
N PHE A 195 5.07 -5.96 -7.97
CA PHE A 195 4.27 -6.79 -7.10
C PHE A 195 4.72 -8.24 -7.15
N GLN A 196 4.53 -8.93 -6.03
CA GLN A 196 4.59 -10.39 -6.01
C GLN A 196 3.18 -10.94 -5.88
N SER A 197 2.72 -11.64 -6.91
CA SER A 197 1.39 -12.25 -6.89
C SER A 197 1.37 -13.50 -6.02
N VAL A 198 0.41 -13.58 -5.12
CA VAL A 198 0.00 -14.81 -4.43
C VAL A 198 -0.99 -15.57 -5.32
N ARG A 199 -1.94 -14.84 -5.88
CA ARG A 199 -2.90 -15.29 -6.89
C ARG A 199 -3.15 -14.16 -7.87
N LEU A 200 -3.23 -14.50 -9.15
CA LEU A 200 -3.64 -13.59 -10.22
C LEU A 200 -4.43 -14.40 -11.25
N LEU A 201 -5.73 -14.17 -11.28
CA LEU A 201 -6.62 -14.73 -12.28
C LEU A 201 -6.65 -13.81 -13.50
N LEU A 202 -6.21 -14.32 -14.64
CA LEU A 202 -6.34 -13.63 -15.92
C LEU A 202 -7.69 -14.01 -16.54
N ASP A 203 -8.59 -13.04 -16.63
CA ASP A 203 -9.87 -13.17 -17.33
C ASP A 203 -9.68 -12.61 -18.73
N ILE A 204 -9.54 -13.54 -19.72
CA ILE A 204 -9.16 -13.24 -21.09
C ILE A 204 -10.41 -13.34 -21.99
#